data_73b755917a03b04ef9c28d6b0ccdb31f
#
_entry.id   73b755917a03b04ef9c28d6b0ccdb31f
#
_cell.length_a   1.000
_cell.length_b   1.000
_cell.length_c   1.000
_cell.angle_alpha   90.00
_cell.angle_beta   90.00
_cell.angle_gamma   90.00
#
_symmetry.space_group_name_H-M   'P 1'
#
loop_
_entity.id
_entity.type
_entity.pdbx_description
1 polymer ?
#
loop_
_entity_poly.entity_id
_entity_poly.type
_entity_poly.pdbx_seq_one_letter_code
_entity_poly.pdbx_strand_id
1 'polypeptide(L)'
;MVVVDDIYINDEIILQSVKKFNIDKNEINLLLGIGGSGSTKRVPSKIFINFMEKISKIKKCRFYLATGKNSGEQIILNEILQSKYKDACFPLDDLSIKEILPIIKNCNLSICNDSSFSHLSAALGTKTITLMVDTPIIYGNYNTKMFPVIPDGEETVKHHTSGKDRINPQKIFDKALEILN
;
A
#
# COMPACT_ATOMS: atom_id res chain seq x y z
N MET A 1 9.02 25.00 2.35
CA MET A 1 9.13 24.18 1.10
C MET A 1 9.72 22.85 1.53
N VAL A 2 8.92 21.80 1.55
CA VAL A 2 9.44 20.45 1.81
C VAL A 2 10.07 19.96 0.51
N VAL A 3 11.38 19.83 0.49
CA VAL A 3 12.08 19.17 -0.63
C VAL A 3 11.78 17.70 -0.49
N VAL A 4 10.98 17.17 -1.40
CA VAL A 4 10.74 15.73 -1.50
C VAL A 4 11.80 15.21 -2.45
N ASP A 5 12.72 14.43 -1.92
CA ASP A 5 13.68 13.72 -2.75
C ASP A 5 12.95 12.64 -3.57
N ASP A 6 12.84 12.87 -4.88
CA ASP A 6 12.28 11.89 -5.79
C ASP A 6 13.29 10.76 -6.03
N ILE A 7 12.80 9.52 -6.00
CA ILE A 7 13.59 8.36 -6.41
C ILE A 7 13.48 8.21 -7.92
N TYR A 8 14.62 8.26 -8.60
CA TYR A 8 14.69 8.00 -10.03
C TYR A 8 15.03 6.52 -10.31
N ILE A 9 14.28 5.91 -11.20
CA ILE A 9 14.57 4.59 -11.76
C ILE A 9 14.60 4.71 -13.28
N ASN A 10 15.62 4.13 -13.89
CA ASN A 10 15.76 4.08 -15.35
C ASN A 10 14.55 3.34 -15.97
N ASP A 11 14.00 3.90 -17.06
CA ASP A 11 12.85 3.35 -17.76
C ASP A 11 13.08 1.91 -18.25
N GLU A 12 14.32 1.56 -18.62
CA GLU A 12 14.67 0.20 -19.00
C GLU A 12 14.46 -0.79 -17.85
N ILE A 13 14.85 -0.43 -16.63
CA ILE A 13 14.63 -1.25 -15.42
C ILE A 13 13.14 -1.40 -15.14
N ILE A 14 12.36 -0.33 -15.33
CA ILE A 14 10.89 -0.35 -15.15
C ILE A 14 10.28 -1.32 -16.17
N LEU A 15 10.67 -1.25 -17.43
CA LEU A 15 10.18 -2.15 -18.49
C LEU A 15 10.62 -3.60 -18.29
N GLN A 16 11.85 -3.83 -17.84
CA GLN A 16 12.34 -5.17 -17.50
C GLN A 16 11.53 -5.79 -16.36
N SER A 17 11.13 -5.00 -15.37
CA SER A 17 10.30 -5.50 -14.26
C SER A 17 8.91 -5.96 -14.72
N VAL A 18 8.32 -5.30 -15.72
CA VAL A 18 7.04 -5.73 -16.32
C VAL A 18 7.14 -7.16 -16.84
N LYS A 19 8.23 -7.47 -17.56
CA LYS A 19 8.48 -8.82 -18.10
C LYS A 19 8.82 -9.82 -16.99
N LYS A 20 9.74 -9.44 -16.09
CA LYS A 20 10.23 -10.32 -15.01
C LYS A 20 9.11 -10.77 -14.07
N PHE A 21 8.21 -9.86 -13.71
CA PHE A 21 7.12 -10.11 -12.75
C PHE A 21 5.76 -10.29 -13.43
N ASN A 22 5.74 -10.40 -14.76
CA ASN A 22 4.53 -10.59 -15.57
C ASN A 22 3.42 -9.59 -15.21
N ILE A 23 3.78 -8.30 -15.12
CA ILE A 23 2.85 -7.22 -14.77
C ILE A 23 1.93 -6.95 -15.96
N ASP A 24 0.63 -7.20 -15.81
CA ASP A 24 -0.35 -6.91 -16.84
C ASP A 24 -0.80 -5.45 -16.77
N LYS A 25 -0.46 -4.67 -17.78
CA LYS A 25 -0.83 -3.25 -17.87
C LYS A 25 -2.30 -3.00 -18.21
N ASN A 26 -3.05 -4.03 -18.61
CA ASN A 26 -4.50 -3.95 -18.85
C ASN A 26 -5.30 -4.14 -17.57
N GLU A 27 -4.67 -4.56 -16.48
CA GLU A 27 -5.28 -4.71 -15.16
C GLU A 27 -4.87 -3.55 -14.25
N ILE A 28 -5.62 -3.30 -13.20
CA ILE A 28 -5.25 -2.33 -12.17
C ILE A 28 -4.23 -2.99 -11.24
N ASN A 29 -3.02 -2.46 -11.25
CA ASN A 29 -1.92 -2.95 -10.41
C ASN A 29 -1.88 -2.11 -9.13
N LEU A 30 -2.09 -2.75 -7.98
CA LEU A 30 -2.15 -2.11 -6.67
C LEU A 30 -1.04 -2.66 -5.77
N LEU A 31 -0.24 -1.77 -5.20
CA LEU A 31 0.65 -2.15 -4.10
C LEU A 31 -0.14 -2.09 -2.79
N LEU A 32 -0.10 -3.16 -2.01
CA LEU A 32 -0.58 -3.18 -0.63
C LEU A 32 0.61 -3.29 0.31
N GLY A 33 0.98 -2.18 0.94
CA GLY A 33 2.03 -2.12 1.96
C GLY A 33 1.48 -2.54 3.31
N ILE A 34 1.40 -3.85 3.52
CA ILE A 34 0.77 -4.47 4.69
C ILE A 34 1.69 -4.57 5.90
N GLY A 35 3.00 -4.38 5.70
CA GLY A 35 3.99 -4.35 6.77
C GLY A 35 4.01 -3.05 7.56
N GLY A 36 4.83 -3.01 8.61
CA GLY A 36 5.05 -1.83 9.44
C GLY A 36 5.88 -2.13 10.69
N SER A 37 6.69 -1.17 11.12
CA SER A 37 7.68 -1.31 12.19
C SER A 37 7.11 -1.46 13.61
N GLY A 38 5.82 -1.54 13.78
CA GLY A 38 5.18 -1.71 15.10
C GLY A 38 3.83 -2.36 14.98
N SER A 39 3.46 -3.16 15.98
CA SER A 39 2.15 -3.84 15.99
C SER A 39 0.96 -2.87 15.99
N THR A 40 1.15 -1.66 16.52
CA THR A 40 0.13 -0.60 16.58
C THR A 40 -0.12 0.06 15.23
N LYS A 41 0.86 -0.01 14.30
CA LYS A 41 0.77 0.57 12.95
C LYS A 41 0.29 -0.40 11.88
N ARG A 42 0.23 -1.69 12.19
CA ARG A 42 -0.19 -2.72 11.22
C ARG A 42 -1.70 -2.86 11.24
N VAL A 43 -2.34 -2.37 10.20
CA VAL A 43 -3.79 -2.53 9.99
C VAL A 43 -4.10 -4.01 9.75
N PRO A 44 -5.15 -4.56 10.36
CA PRO A 44 -5.51 -5.99 10.22
C PRO A 44 -5.79 -6.40 8.77
N SER A 45 -5.44 -7.64 8.43
CA SER A 45 -5.69 -8.27 7.12
C SER A 45 -7.12 -8.12 6.62
N LYS A 46 -8.11 -8.25 7.52
CA LYS A 46 -9.55 -8.12 7.21
C LYS A 46 -9.90 -6.81 6.52
N ILE A 47 -9.19 -5.72 6.83
CA ILE A 47 -9.44 -4.39 6.24
C ILE A 47 -8.93 -4.38 4.80
N PHE A 48 -7.74 -4.90 4.55
CA PHE A 48 -7.21 -5.06 3.18
C PHE A 48 -8.09 -6.00 2.35
N ILE A 49 -8.48 -7.15 2.89
CA ILE A 49 -9.35 -8.11 2.20
C ILE A 49 -10.70 -7.49 1.84
N ASN A 50 -11.29 -6.70 2.74
CA ASN A 50 -12.54 -5.99 2.46
C ASN A 50 -12.37 -4.93 1.36
N PHE A 51 -11.27 -4.18 1.37
CA PHE A 51 -10.94 -3.26 0.28
C PHE A 51 -10.77 -4.02 -1.05
N MET A 52 -10.02 -5.14 -1.05
CA MET A 52 -9.82 -5.99 -2.23
C MET A 52 -11.16 -6.50 -2.78
N GLU A 53 -12.09 -6.87 -1.89
CA GLU A 53 -13.44 -7.28 -2.30
C GLU A 53 -14.20 -6.17 -3.03
N LYS A 54 -14.13 -4.94 -2.50
CA LYS A 54 -14.84 -3.81 -3.10
C LYS A 54 -14.30 -3.46 -4.47
N ILE A 55 -12.97 -3.32 -4.59
CA ILE A 55 -12.34 -2.89 -5.85
C ILE A 55 -12.43 -3.98 -6.93
N SER A 56 -12.32 -5.25 -6.57
CA SER A 56 -12.39 -6.37 -7.50
C SER A 56 -13.79 -6.59 -8.11
N LYS A 57 -14.84 -6.03 -7.51
CA LYS A 57 -16.20 -6.05 -8.09
C LYS A 57 -16.35 -5.13 -9.30
N ILE A 58 -15.49 -4.12 -9.42
CA ILE A 58 -15.61 -3.08 -10.45
C ILE A 58 -14.43 -3.03 -11.41
N LYS A 59 -13.27 -3.53 -11.01
CA LYS A 59 -12.03 -3.52 -11.79
C LYS A 59 -11.30 -4.86 -11.63
N LYS A 60 -10.73 -5.38 -12.70
CA LYS A 60 -9.79 -6.50 -12.58
C LYS A 60 -8.47 -5.99 -12.01
N CYS A 61 -8.05 -6.54 -10.88
CA CYS A 61 -6.93 -6.04 -10.08
C CYS A 61 -5.86 -7.11 -9.85
N ARG A 62 -4.62 -6.64 -9.69
CA ARG A 62 -3.48 -7.39 -9.15
C ARG A 62 -3.00 -6.70 -7.89
N PHE A 63 -2.70 -7.48 -6.86
CA PHE A 63 -2.30 -6.98 -5.55
C PHE A 63 -0.88 -7.44 -5.23
N TYR A 64 0.06 -6.51 -5.23
CA TYR A 64 1.46 -6.73 -4.85
C TYR A 64 1.59 -6.48 -3.36
N LEU A 65 1.88 -7.53 -2.58
CA LEU A 65 1.87 -7.50 -1.12
C LEU A 65 3.26 -7.20 -0.58
N ALA A 66 3.52 -5.96 -0.19
CA ALA A 66 4.80 -5.51 0.33
C ALA A 66 4.82 -5.57 1.85
N THR A 67 5.75 -6.35 2.40
CA THR A 67 5.90 -6.59 3.84
C THR A 67 7.32 -7.04 4.18
N GLY A 68 7.66 -7.00 5.47
CA GLY A 68 8.87 -7.60 6.02
C GLY A 68 8.67 -9.06 6.41
N LYS A 69 9.72 -9.63 7.02
CA LYS A 69 9.76 -11.05 7.41
C LYS A 69 9.55 -11.32 8.90
N ASN A 70 9.20 -10.29 9.69
CA ASN A 70 8.88 -10.55 11.10
C ASN A 70 7.54 -11.30 11.22
N SER A 71 7.40 -12.06 12.31
CA SER A 71 6.25 -12.97 12.51
C SER A 71 4.90 -12.25 12.42
N GLY A 72 4.79 -11.05 12.98
CA GLY A 72 3.53 -10.31 12.96
C GLY A 72 3.13 -9.80 11.58
N GLU A 73 4.09 -9.52 10.71
CA GLU A 73 3.83 -9.16 9.31
C GLU A 73 3.47 -10.39 8.48
N GLN A 74 4.16 -11.51 8.71
CA GLN A 74 3.90 -12.77 8.02
C GLN A 74 2.51 -13.35 8.35
N ILE A 75 1.98 -13.12 9.55
CA ILE A 75 0.58 -13.48 9.88
C ILE A 75 -0.38 -12.76 8.94
N ILE A 76 -0.25 -11.44 8.78
CA ILE A 76 -1.12 -10.65 7.90
C ILE A 76 -0.99 -11.10 6.44
N LEU A 77 0.24 -11.33 5.97
CA LEU A 77 0.49 -11.85 4.63
C LEU A 77 -0.22 -13.18 4.40
N ASN A 78 -0.05 -14.13 5.30
CA ASN A 78 -0.65 -15.47 5.18
C ASN A 78 -2.18 -15.41 5.22
N GLU A 79 -2.78 -14.58 6.06
CA GLU A 79 -4.23 -14.40 6.10
C GLU A 79 -4.78 -13.86 4.77
N ILE A 80 -4.08 -12.93 4.12
CA ILE A 80 -4.47 -12.42 2.80
C ILE A 80 -4.31 -13.52 1.74
N LEU A 81 -3.21 -14.27 1.76
CA LEU A 81 -2.96 -15.37 0.81
C LEU A 81 -3.89 -16.58 0.99
N GLN A 82 -4.54 -16.71 2.14
CA GLN A 82 -5.59 -17.71 2.37
C GLN A 82 -6.98 -17.23 1.97
N SER A 83 -7.13 -15.96 1.59
CA SER A 83 -8.42 -15.43 1.13
C SER A 83 -8.78 -15.90 -0.28
N LYS A 84 -10.02 -15.67 -0.69
CA LYS A 84 -10.49 -15.96 -2.05
C LYS A 84 -9.78 -15.14 -3.15
N TYR A 85 -8.98 -14.13 -2.77
CA TYR A 85 -8.23 -13.27 -3.69
C TYR A 85 -6.78 -13.72 -3.91
N LYS A 86 -6.37 -14.86 -3.36
CA LYS A 86 -5.00 -15.39 -3.42
C LYS A 86 -4.40 -15.40 -4.83
N ASP A 87 -5.21 -15.76 -5.84
CA ASP A 87 -4.75 -15.89 -7.23
C ASP A 87 -4.48 -14.52 -7.90
N ALA A 88 -4.96 -13.43 -7.30
CA ALA A 88 -4.65 -12.06 -7.71
C ALA A 88 -3.54 -11.42 -6.86
N CYS A 89 -2.99 -12.14 -5.89
CA CYS A 89 -1.97 -11.67 -4.96
C CYS A 89 -0.58 -12.12 -5.35
N PHE A 90 0.38 -11.20 -5.24
CA PHE A 90 1.79 -11.42 -5.54
C PHE A 90 2.63 -10.95 -4.34
N PRO A 91 3.07 -11.87 -3.46
CA PRO A 91 3.89 -11.53 -2.30
C PRO A 91 5.28 -11.05 -2.76
N LEU A 92 5.79 -10.01 -2.10
CA LEU A 92 7.07 -9.38 -2.42
C LEU A 92 8.12 -9.55 -1.31
N ASP A 93 7.81 -10.30 -0.26
CA ASP A 93 8.64 -10.43 0.96
C ASP A 93 9.97 -11.16 0.72
N ASP A 94 10.09 -11.92 -0.37
CA ASP A 94 11.35 -12.55 -0.80
C ASP A 94 12.21 -11.67 -1.71
N LEU A 95 11.70 -10.53 -2.14
CA LEU A 95 12.42 -9.61 -3.02
C LEU A 95 13.21 -8.56 -2.21
N SER A 96 14.35 -8.16 -2.75
CA SER A 96 15.08 -7.00 -2.26
C SER A 96 14.33 -5.70 -2.56
N ILE A 97 14.59 -4.65 -1.79
CA ILE A 97 14.03 -3.31 -2.06
C ILE A 97 14.33 -2.88 -3.50
N LYS A 98 15.54 -3.14 -4.00
CA LYS A 98 15.93 -2.82 -5.38
C LYS A 98 15.02 -3.46 -6.42
N GLU A 99 14.51 -4.67 -6.17
CA GLU A 99 13.58 -5.37 -7.06
C GLU A 99 12.14 -4.87 -6.88
N ILE A 100 11.76 -4.43 -5.67
CA ILE A 100 10.42 -3.93 -5.36
C ILE A 100 10.18 -2.54 -5.96
N LEU A 101 11.17 -1.64 -5.95
CA LEU A 101 11.00 -0.26 -6.45
C LEU A 101 10.43 -0.18 -7.87
N PRO A 102 10.92 -0.91 -8.89
CA PRO A 102 10.34 -0.86 -10.23
C PRO A 102 8.94 -1.50 -10.29
N ILE A 103 8.58 -2.42 -9.38
CA ILE A 103 7.21 -2.94 -9.27
C ILE A 103 6.29 -1.83 -8.78
N ILE A 104 6.67 -1.10 -7.72
CA ILE A 104 5.92 0.06 -7.20
C ILE A 104 5.67 1.07 -8.32
N LYS A 105 6.71 1.40 -9.09
CA LYS A 105 6.62 2.36 -10.22
C LYS A 105 5.62 1.91 -11.30
N ASN A 106 5.38 0.61 -11.41
CA ASN A 106 4.41 0.03 -12.34
C ASN A 106 2.98 -0.05 -11.76
N CYS A 107 2.79 0.21 -10.46
CA CYS A 107 1.47 0.22 -9.83
C CYS A 107 0.70 1.51 -10.14
N ASN A 108 -0.62 1.37 -10.30
CA ASN A 108 -1.52 2.49 -10.50
C ASN A 108 -1.77 3.28 -9.21
N LEU A 109 -1.68 2.58 -8.06
CA LEU A 109 -1.93 3.12 -6.74
C LEU A 109 -1.25 2.24 -5.69
N SER A 110 -0.75 2.85 -4.62
CA SER A 110 -0.30 2.15 -3.42
C SER A 110 -1.25 2.40 -2.26
N ILE A 111 -1.57 1.38 -1.47
CA ILE A 111 -2.31 1.48 -0.20
C ILE A 111 -1.42 0.87 0.87
N CYS A 112 -0.88 1.69 1.75
CA CYS A 112 0.16 1.28 2.68
C CYS A 112 -0.15 1.70 4.12
N ASN A 113 0.22 0.85 5.07
CA ASN A 113 0.42 1.31 6.43
C ASN A 113 1.46 2.44 6.46
N ASP A 114 1.52 3.22 7.54
CA ASP A 114 2.63 4.15 7.80
C ASP A 114 3.94 3.35 7.96
N SER A 115 4.64 3.18 6.85
CA SER A 115 5.83 2.34 6.71
C SER A 115 6.74 2.84 5.60
N SER A 116 7.94 2.27 5.48
CA SER A 116 8.87 2.59 4.39
C SER A 116 8.24 2.47 3.00
N PHE A 117 7.32 1.54 2.79
CA PHE A 117 6.67 1.36 1.48
C PHE A 117 5.77 2.54 1.10
N SER A 118 5.11 3.21 2.04
CA SER A 118 4.34 4.41 1.75
C SER A 118 5.24 5.57 1.29
N HIS A 119 6.39 5.74 1.96
CA HIS A 119 7.37 6.77 1.61
C HIS A 119 8.06 6.49 0.28
N LEU A 120 8.49 5.24 0.04
CA LEU A 120 9.10 4.83 -1.23
C LEU A 120 8.12 4.99 -2.40
N SER A 121 6.85 4.63 -2.22
CA SER A 121 5.81 4.81 -3.24
C SER A 121 5.63 6.27 -3.61
N ALA A 122 5.51 7.14 -2.61
CA ALA A 122 5.37 8.59 -2.83
C ALA A 122 6.61 9.19 -3.51
N ALA A 123 7.82 8.81 -3.07
CA ALA A 123 9.08 9.26 -3.65
C ALA A 123 9.28 8.78 -5.11
N LEU A 124 8.69 7.66 -5.48
CA LEU A 124 8.64 7.17 -6.87
C LEU A 124 7.56 7.87 -7.72
N GLY A 125 6.79 8.79 -7.13
CA GLY A 125 5.70 9.48 -7.79
C GLY A 125 4.42 8.66 -7.93
N THR A 126 4.34 7.48 -7.31
CA THR A 126 3.13 6.65 -7.27
C THR A 126 2.16 7.24 -6.24
N LYS A 127 0.93 7.53 -6.65
CA LYS A 127 -0.11 7.98 -5.72
C LYS A 127 -0.31 6.94 -4.62
N THR A 128 -0.37 7.38 -3.37
CA THR A 128 -0.30 6.50 -2.20
C THR A 128 -1.35 6.87 -1.16
N ILE A 129 -2.28 5.97 -0.89
CA ILE A 129 -3.15 6.07 0.28
C ILE A 129 -2.35 5.56 1.48
N THR A 130 -2.15 6.43 2.48
CA THR A 130 -1.42 6.11 3.70
C THR A 130 -2.39 5.90 4.86
N LEU A 131 -2.37 4.70 5.45
CA LEU A 131 -3.22 4.35 6.58
C LEU A 131 -2.56 4.85 7.87
N MET A 132 -2.97 6.03 8.31
CA MET A 132 -2.41 6.71 9.47
C MET A 132 -3.19 6.34 10.72
N VAL A 133 -2.63 5.50 11.59
CA VAL A 133 -3.37 4.89 12.71
C VAL A 133 -2.80 5.17 14.09
N ASP A 134 -1.50 5.49 14.19
CA ASP A 134 -0.80 5.64 15.48
C ASP A 134 0.42 6.59 15.42
N THR A 135 0.50 7.42 14.40
CA THR A 135 1.56 8.42 14.20
C THR A 135 0.97 9.72 13.69
N PRO A 136 1.62 10.88 13.98
CA PRO A 136 1.13 12.17 13.50
C PRO A 136 0.88 12.18 11.99
N ILE A 137 -0.25 12.74 11.59
CA ILE A 137 -0.75 12.73 10.21
C ILE A 137 0.26 13.36 9.22
N ILE A 138 1.13 14.23 9.71
CA ILE A 138 2.17 14.88 8.89
C ILE A 138 3.08 13.85 8.19
N TYR A 139 3.30 12.68 8.78
CA TYR A 139 4.08 11.62 8.15
C TYR A 139 3.38 10.94 6.97
N GLY A 140 2.07 11.11 6.85
CA GLY A 140 1.27 10.53 5.78
C GLY A 140 0.77 11.54 4.74
N ASN A 141 1.15 12.83 4.83
CA ASN A 141 0.68 13.87 3.92
C ASN A 141 1.70 14.96 3.55
N TYR A 142 2.99 14.75 3.83
CA TYR A 142 4.04 15.72 3.50
C TYR A 142 4.38 15.78 2.00
N ASN A 143 3.96 14.81 1.23
CA ASN A 143 4.17 14.71 -0.22
C ASN A 143 2.83 14.80 -0.95
N THR A 144 2.78 15.48 -2.09
CA THR A 144 1.57 15.64 -2.92
C THR A 144 1.01 14.33 -3.48
N LYS A 145 1.78 13.25 -3.42
CA LYS A 145 1.36 11.89 -3.80
C LYS A 145 0.75 11.10 -2.65
N MET A 146 0.74 11.63 -1.43
CA MET A 146 0.23 10.95 -0.23
C MET A 146 -1.17 11.45 0.13
N PHE A 147 -2.07 10.51 0.36
CA PHE A 147 -3.48 10.72 0.69
C PHE A 147 -3.82 9.96 1.97
N PRO A 148 -3.79 10.62 3.15
CA PRO A 148 -4.00 9.92 4.41
C PRO A 148 -5.45 9.48 4.58
N VAL A 149 -5.61 8.26 5.09
CA VAL A 149 -6.88 7.74 5.63
C VAL A 149 -6.66 7.50 7.12
N ILE A 150 -7.53 8.06 7.94
CA ILE A 150 -7.47 8.01 9.40
C ILE A 150 -8.62 7.19 9.98
N PRO A 151 -8.51 6.70 11.22
CA PRO A 151 -9.54 5.90 11.89
C PRO A 151 -10.87 6.64 11.99
N ASP A 152 -11.97 5.90 11.93
CA ASP A 152 -13.30 6.46 12.18
C ASP A 152 -13.40 7.04 13.59
N GLY A 153 -14.01 8.21 13.69
CA GLY A 153 -14.19 8.95 14.93
C GLY A 153 -12.99 9.86 15.33
N GLU A 154 -11.92 9.85 14.54
CA GLU A 154 -10.77 10.75 14.78
C GLU A 154 -10.81 11.95 13.83
N GLU A 155 -10.47 13.13 14.33
CA GLU A 155 -10.23 14.33 13.52
C GLU A 155 -8.76 14.41 13.07
N THR A 156 -7.86 13.83 13.85
CA THR A 156 -6.43 13.73 13.57
C THR A 156 -5.83 12.51 14.25
N VAL A 157 -4.61 12.14 13.89
CA VAL A 157 -3.87 11.03 14.48
C VAL A 157 -2.61 11.53 15.15
N LYS A 158 -2.30 10.97 16.33
CA LYS A 158 -1.10 11.23 17.13
C LYS A 158 -0.48 9.90 17.55
N HIS A 159 0.69 9.95 18.18
CA HIS A 159 1.24 8.77 18.86
C HIS A 159 0.22 8.28 19.92
N HIS A 160 0.06 6.96 20.02
CA HIS A 160 -0.85 6.29 20.94
C HIS A 160 -2.35 6.45 20.60
N THR A 161 -2.72 6.86 19.37
CA THR A 161 -4.11 6.84 18.91
C THR A 161 -4.67 5.41 18.82
N SER A 162 -3.81 4.42 18.56
CA SER A 162 -4.17 2.99 18.51
C SER A 162 -5.40 2.69 17.63
N GLY A 163 -5.45 3.32 16.46
CA GLY A 163 -6.63 3.35 15.60
C GLY A 163 -6.71 2.25 14.53
N LYS A 164 -5.78 1.29 14.52
CA LYS A 164 -5.63 0.32 13.43
C LYS A 164 -6.87 -0.51 13.11
N ASP A 165 -7.68 -0.82 14.13
CA ASP A 165 -8.91 -1.61 13.98
C ASP A 165 -10.12 -0.78 13.53
N ARG A 166 -9.98 0.55 13.53
CA ARG A 166 -11.05 1.52 13.17
C ARG A 166 -10.86 2.15 11.80
N ILE A 167 -9.88 1.66 11.01
CA ILE A 167 -9.77 2.05 9.60
C ILE A 167 -10.96 1.49 8.84
N ASN A 168 -11.65 2.37 8.12
CA ASN A 168 -12.83 2.00 7.36
C ASN A 168 -12.44 1.61 5.91
N PRO A 169 -12.63 0.34 5.50
CA PRO A 169 -12.34 -0.09 4.13
C PRO A 169 -13.13 0.70 3.06
N GLN A 170 -14.29 1.25 3.41
CA GLN A 170 -15.07 2.08 2.50
C GLN A 170 -14.35 3.39 2.18
N LYS A 171 -13.74 4.04 3.19
CA LYS A 171 -12.95 5.26 2.97
C LYS A 171 -11.72 4.99 2.08
N ILE A 172 -11.07 3.83 2.23
CA ILE A 172 -9.97 3.43 1.34
C ILE A 172 -10.49 3.27 -0.09
N PHE A 173 -11.62 2.60 -0.26
CA PHE A 173 -12.23 2.35 -1.55
C PHE A 173 -12.66 3.64 -2.25
N ASP A 174 -13.36 4.53 -1.56
CA ASP A 174 -13.80 5.80 -2.12
C ASP A 174 -12.62 6.67 -2.55
N LYS A 175 -11.57 6.74 -1.72
CA LYS A 175 -10.34 7.45 -2.05
C LYS A 175 -9.61 6.80 -3.23
N ALA A 176 -9.58 5.48 -3.31
CA ALA A 176 -8.98 4.78 -4.43
C ALA A 176 -9.71 5.08 -5.76
N LEU A 177 -11.05 5.14 -5.75
CA LEU A 177 -11.83 5.53 -6.93
C LEU A 177 -11.57 6.97 -7.36
N GLU A 178 -11.52 7.91 -6.42
CA GLU A 178 -11.19 9.31 -6.68
C GLU A 178 -9.82 9.45 -7.37
N ILE A 179 -8.84 8.62 -6.98
CA ILE A 179 -7.47 8.67 -7.50
C ILE A 179 -7.35 7.97 -8.87
N LEU A 180 -8.09 6.89 -9.10
CA LEU A 180 -7.99 6.03 -10.29
C LEU A 180 -8.89 6.48 -11.45
N ASN A 181 -9.84 7.38 -11.22
CA ASN A 181 -10.68 8.01 -12.24
C ASN A 181 -10.06 9.33 -12.71
#